data_ca359b0eb2032d9378b32a1ff63d3571
#
_entry.id   ca359b0eb2032d9378b32a1ff63d3571
#
_cell.length_a   1.000
_cell.length_b   1.000
_cell.length_c   1.000
_cell.angle_alpha   90.00
_cell.angle_beta   90.00
_cell.angle_gamma   90.00
#
_symmetry.space_group_name_H-M   'P 1'
#
loop_
_entity.id
_entity.type
_entity.pdbx_description
1 polymer ?
#
loop_
_entity_poly.entity_id
_entity_poly.type
_entity_poly.pdbx_seq_one_letter_code
_entity_poly.pdbx_strand_id
1 'polypeptide(L)'
;MEKPLLLLMAPVNTVSGYGARSRDVAHALIDSDKYDVKIWPTRWGSTPQNFLNTQDERDLEILNRCISNPNLPKQPDVFIQITVPNEFQKIGKVNIGITAGIETTMCAAPWIEGMNKMDLVLTSSEHSKNVLKTTAFDKIDNETKQKIGTIECQVPVEVLLEGVDLTTYFKTKEIHKSVDDQLSQVKEDFAFLFVGHWLKGDLGEDRKNISGMIKTFLETFKAKAT
;
A
#
# COMPACT_ATOMS: atom_id res chain seq x y z
N MET A 1 -27.64 -14.87 14.13
CA MET A 1 -27.81 -13.77 13.16
C MET A 1 -26.81 -13.97 12.03
N GLU A 2 -27.21 -13.73 10.80
CA GLU A 2 -26.32 -13.79 9.65
C GLU A 2 -25.25 -12.69 9.77
N LYS A 3 -23.96 -13.01 9.49
CA LYS A 3 -22.90 -12.04 9.55
C LYS A 3 -23.06 -10.98 8.44
N PRO A 4 -22.74 -9.69 8.69
CA PRO A 4 -22.72 -8.68 7.64
C PRO A 4 -21.77 -9.09 6.51
N LEU A 5 -22.18 -8.86 5.26
CA LEU A 5 -21.35 -9.14 4.10
C LEU A 5 -20.29 -8.04 3.94
N LEU A 6 -19.02 -8.43 3.94
CA LEU A 6 -17.90 -7.54 3.67
C LEU A 6 -17.20 -7.93 2.35
N LEU A 7 -17.06 -6.96 1.47
CA LEU A 7 -16.26 -7.09 0.26
C LEU A 7 -14.94 -6.34 0.42
N LEU A 8 -13.83 -7.07 0.39
CA LEU A 8 -12.48 -6.52 0.31
C LEU A 8 -11.99 -6.56 -1.13
N MET A 9 -11.80 -5.40 -1.76
CA MET A 9 -11.21 -5.26 -3.10
C MET A 9 -9.76 -4.81 -2.94
N ALA A 10 -8.80 -5.71 -3.20
CA ALA A 10 -7.41 -5.48 -2.85
C ALA A 10 -6.42 -6.38 -3.61
N PRO A 11 -5.16 -5.96 -3.81
CA PRO A 11 -4.16 -6.73 -4.53
C PRO A 11 -3.51 -7.85 -3.68
N VAL A 12 -4.31 -8.70 -3.02
CA VAL A 12 -3.88 -9.72 -2.05
C VAL A 12 -2.84 -10.70 -2.60
N ASN A 13 -2.89 -11.02 -3.91
CA ASN A 13 -2.00 -12.00 -4.54
C ASN A 13 -0.74 -11.40 -5.15
N THR A 14 -0.48 -10.10 -4.95
CA THR A 14 0.67 -9.44 -5.58
C THR A 14 1.91 -9.43 -4.70
N VAL A 15 3.09 -9.53 -5.34
CA VAL A 15 4.39 -9.36 -4.70
C VAL A 15 4.71 -7.86 -4.60
N SER A 16 4.04 -7.18 -3.67
CA SER A 16 4.18 -5.73 -3.48
C SER A 16 3.86 -5.31 -2.05
N GLY A 17 4.23 -4.09 -1.65
CA GLY A 17 3.85 -3.52 -0.34
C GLY A 17 2.32 -3.43 -0.18
N TYR A 18 1.60 -3.00 -1.22
CA TYR A 18 0.14 -3.02 -1.22
C TYR A 18 -0.43 -4.44 -1.08
N GLY A 19 0.22 -5.45 -1.69
CA GLY A 19 -0.14 -6.86 -1.52
C GLY A 19 0.06 -7.33 -0.09
N ALA A 20 1.20 -7.01 0.53
CA ALA A 20 1.47 -7.34 1.94
C ALA A 20 0.41 -6.72 2.86
N ARG A 21 0.18 -5.40 2.74
CA ARG A 21 -0.85 -4.69 3.50
C ARG A 21 -2.24 -5.29 3.30
N SER A 22 -2.56 -5.70 2.08
CA SER A 22 -3.86 -6.32 1.75
C SER A 22 -4.05 -7.66 2.45
N ARG A 23 -3.00 -8.47 2.55
CA ARG A 23 -3.04 -9.75 3.28
C ARG A 23 -3.18 -9.54 4.77
N ASP A 24 -2.46 -8.58 5.36
CA ASP A 24 -2.59 -8.23 6.78
C ASP A 24 -4.03 -7.82 7.13
N VAL A 25 -4.63 -6.95 6.32
CA VAL A 25 -6.02 -6.52 6.50
C VAL A 25 -6.99 -7.68 6.28
N ALA A 26 -6.78 -8.53 5.27
CA ALA A 26 -7.61 -9.69 5.01
C ALA A 26 -7.60 -10.66 6.21
N HIS A 27 -6.41 -10.99 6.73
CA HIS A 27 -6.29 -11.86 7.91
C HIS A 27 -6.96 -11.24 9.14
N ALA A 28 -6.75 -9.96 9.42
CA ALA A 28 -7.39 -9.28 10.54
C ALA A 28 -8.92 -9.32 10.46
N LEU A 29 -9.48 -9.15 9.25
CA LEU A 29 -10.92 -9.25 9.02
C LEU A 29 -11.44 -10.68 9.21
N ILE A 30 -10.71 -11.68 8.72
CA ILE A 30 -11.03 -13.10 8.84
C ILE A 30 -10.97 -13.51 10.31
N ASP A 31 -9.89 -13.20 11.00
CA ASP A 31 -9.65 -13.55 12.40
C ASP A 31 -10.67 -12.90 13.36
N SER A 32 -11.20 -11.72 12.98
CA SER A 32 -12.23 -11.05 13.77
C SER A 32 -13.52 -11.85 13.85
N ASP A 33 -13.77 -12.73 12.89
CA ASP A 33 -14.98 -13.56 12.75
C ASP A 33 -16.32 -12.78 12.77
N LYS A 34 -16.25 -11.45 12.54
CA LYS A 34 -17.42 -10.55 12.60
C LYS A 34 -18.19 -10.44 11.28
N TYR A 35 -17.56 -10.80 10.16
CA TYR A 35 -18.08 -10.59 8.81
C TYR A 35 -18.08 -11.88 7.97
N ASP A 36 -19.00 -11.99 7.03
CA ASP A 36 -18.83 -12.86 5.86
C ASP A 36 -17.93 -12.15 4.87
N VAL A 37 -16.63 -12.48 4.89
CA VAL A 37 -15.61 -11.83 4.09
C VAL A 37 -15.55 -12.45 2.71
N LYS A 38 -15.73 -11.63 1.67
CA LYS A 38 -15.44 -11.94 0.27
C LYS A 38 -14.30 -11.05 -0.19
N ILE A 39 -13.39 -11.61 -0.98
CA ILE A 39 -12.20 -10.91 -1.46
C ILE A 39 -12.24 -10.85 -2.98
N TRP A 40 -12.18 -9.65 -3.54
CA TRP A 40 -12.01 -9.44 -4.97
C TRP A 40 -10.56 -9.06 -5.27
N PRO A 41 -9.74 -10.03 -5.73
CA PRO A 41 -8.33 -9.78 -6.01
C PRO A 41 -8.16 -8.79 -7.16
N THR A 42 -7.34 -7.77 -6.95
CA THR A 42 -6.97 -6.80 -7.99
C THR A 42 -5.51 -6.94 -8.40
N ARG A 43 -5.14 -6.33 -9.51
CA ARG A 43 -3.76 -6.17 -9.94
C ARG A 43 -3.12 -4.98 -9.24
N TRP A 44 -1.79 -4.99 -9.19
CA TRP A 44 -1.00 -3.84 -8.77
C TRP A 44 0.08 -3.58 -9.83
N GLY A 45 -0.26 -2.74 -10.80
CA GLY A 45 0.60 -2.48 -11.94
C GLY A 45 1.05 -3.77 -12.65
N SER A 46 2.34 -3.88 -12.92
CA SER A 46 2.98 -5.05 -13.54
C SER A 46 3.60 -6.03 -12.54
N THR A 47 3.30 -5.90 -11.25
CA THR A 47 3.87 -6.81 -10.23
C THR A 47 3.39 -8.25 -10.41
N PRO A 48 4.22 -9.26 -10.10
CA PRO A 48 3.82 -10.66 -10.12
C PRO A 48 2.61 -10.92 -9.21
N GLN A 49 1.74 -11.85 -9.64
CA GLN A 49 0.50 -12.23 -8.94
C GLN A 49 0.54 -13.69 -8.52
N ASN A 50 1.58 -14.10 -7.85
CA ASN A 50 1.80 -15.47 -7.41
C ASN A 50 2.34 -15.54 -5.99
N PHE A 51 1.93 -14.61 -5.14
CA PHE A 51 2.38 -14.59 -3.75
C PHE A 51 1.71 -15.71 -2.94
N LEU A 52 0.36 -15.83 -3.05
CA LEU A 52 -0.41 -16.76 -2.23
C LEU A 52 -0.05 -18.22 -2.56
N ASN A 53 0.29 -18.98 -1.52
CA ASN A 53 0.73 -20.36 -1.61
C ASN A 53 -0.40 -21.31 -1.14
N THR A 54 -0.79 -22.24 -2.00
CA THR A 54 -1.83 -23.24 -1.69
C THR A 54 -1.42 -24.30 -0.66
N GLN A 55 -0.14 -24.31 -0.25
CA GLN A 55 0.37 -25.18 0.82
C GLN A 55 0.43 -24.47 2.18
N ASP A 56 0.17 -23.18 2.24
CA ASP A 56 0.13 -22.40 3.46
C ASP A 56 -1.32 -22.22 3.93
N GLU A 57 -1.59 -22.58 5.17
CA GLU A 57 -2.97 -22.55 5.74
C GLU A 57 -3.52 -21.11 5.79
N ARG A 58 -2.69 -20.13 6.11
CA ARG A 58 -3.10 -18.72 6.19
C ARG A 58 -3.42 -18.17 4.81
N ASP A 59 -2.61 -18.50 3.81
CA ASP A 59 -2.88 -18.12 2.43
C ASP A 59 -4.14 -18.79 1.87
N LEU A 60 -4.39 -20.06 2.26
CA LEU A 60 -5.63 -20.76 1.91
C LEU A 60 -6.88 -20.07 2.47
N GLU A 61 -6.82 -19.46 3.65
CA GLU A 61 -7.94 -18.70 4.20
C GLU A 61 -8.35 -17.51 3.31
N ILE A 62 -7.36 -16.82 2.73
CA ILE A 62 -7.59 -15.75 1.75
C ILE A 62 -8.12 -16.33 0.44
N LEU A 63 -7.45 -17.38 -0.10
CA LEU A 63 -7.81 -18.00 -1.38
C LEU A 63 -9.25 -18.52 -1.38
N ASN A 64 -9.69 -19.17 -0.29
CA ASN A 64 -11.05 -19.69 -0.15
C ASN A 64 -12.15 -18.60 -0.12
N ARG A 65 -11.77 -17.35 0.14
CA ARG A 65 -12.67 -16.19 0.13
C ARG A 65 -12.59 -15.36 -1.13
N CYS A 66 -11.63 -15.69 -2.02
CA CYS A 66 -11.49 -14.99 -3.30
C CYS A 66 -12.67 -15.32 -4.22
N ILE A 67 -13.23 -14.28 -4.83
CA ILE A 67 -14.26 -14.37 -5.85
C ILE A 67 -13.71 -13.99 -7.22
N SER A 68 -14.13 -14.72 -8.25
CA SER A 68 -13.75 -14.44 -9.65
C SER A 68 -14.66 -13.42 -10.32
N ASN A 69 -15.85 -13.19 -9.75
CA ASN A 69 -16.85 -12.28 -10.28
C ASN A 69 -17.39 -11.40 -9.14
N PRO A 70 -17.41 -10.06 -9.31
CA PRO A 70 -17.92 -9.14 -8.30
C PRO A 70 -19.47 -9.17 -8.15
N ASN A 71 -20.18 -9.98 -8.93
CA ASN A 71 -21.63 -10.12 -8.82
C ASN A 71 -21.98 -10.84 -7.51
N LEU A 72 -22.13 -10.06 -6.46
CA LEU A 72 -22.57 -10.54 -5.16
C LEU A 72 -24.10 -10.69 -5.12
N PRO A 73 -24.65 -11.58 -4.29
CA PRO A 73 -26.11 -11.77 -4.18
C PRO A 73 -26.83 -10.55 -3.60
N LYS A 74 -26.13 -9.69 -2.89
CA LYS A 74 -26.64 -8.43 -2.33
C LYS A 74 -25.52 -7.38 -2.28
N GLN A 75 -25.92 -6.11 -2.15
CA GLN A 75 -24.96 -5.03 -1.89
C GLN A 75 -24.19 -5.32 -0.60
N PRO A 76 -22.84 -5.22 -0.60
CA PRO A 76 -22.05 -5.39 0.62
C PRO A 76 -22.48 -4.42 1.73
N ASP A 77 -22.58 -4.91 2.94
CA ASP A 77 -22.81 -4.04 4.10
C ASP A 77 -21.60 -3.16 4.36
N VAL A 78 -20.38 -3.73 4.17
CA VAL A 78 -19.11 -3.00 4.23
C VAL A 78 -18.31 -3.30 2.96
N PHE A 79 -17.78 -2.26 2.33
CA PHE A 79 -16.84 -2.34 1.23
C PHE A 79 -15.51 -1.71 1.65
N ILE A 80 -14.44 -2.46 1.51
CA ILE A 80 -13.07 -1.98 1.76
C ILE A 80 -12.29 -2.07 0.47
N GLN A 81 -11.67 -0.96 0.06
CA GLN A 81 -10.79 -0.95 -1.11
C GLN A 81 -9.37 -0.50 -0.72
N ILE A 82 -8.37 -1.29 -1.10
CA ILE A 82 -6.96 -1.00 -0.84
C ILE A 82 -6.28 -0.68 -2.16
N THR A 83 -6.07 0.61 -2.41
CA THR A 83 -5.45 1.12 -3.65
C THR A 83 -5.10 2.61 -3.50
N VAL A 84 -4.69 3.27 -4.60
CA VAL A 84 -4.51 4.72 -4.65
C VAL A 84 -5.87 5.44 -4.71
N PRO A 85 -6.03 6.59 -4.06
CA PRO A 85 -7.34 7.23 -3.87
C PRO A 85 -8.14 7.54 -5.13
N ASN A 86 -7.49 7.87 -6.25
CA ASN A 86 -8.19 8.13 -7.51
C ASN A 86 -8.95 6.92 -8.09
N GLU A 87 -8.63 5.71 -7.62
CA GLU A 87 -9.29 4.47 -8.01
C GLU A 87 -10.43 4.07 -7.07
N PHE A 88 -10.66 4.80 -5.98
CA PHE A 88 -11.71 4.47 -5.02
C PHE A 88 -13.10 4.49 -5.64
N GLN A 89 -13.91 3.50 -5.27
CA GLN A 89 -15.26 3.26 -5.77
C GLN A 89 -16.25 3.18 -4.60
N LYS A 90 -17.49 3.61 -4.84
CA LYS A 90 -18.58 3.49 -3.87
C LYS A 90 -19.45 2.29 -4.24
N ILE A 91 -19.33 1.19 -3.52
CA ILE A 91 -19.98 -0.08 -3.82
C ILE A 91 -20.86 -0.56 -2.66
N GLY A 92 -20.37 -0.46 -1.44
CA GLY A 92 -21.05 -0.92 -0.23
C GLY A 92 -22.04 0.08 0.34
N LYS A 93 -22.72 -0.32 1.40
CA LYS A 93 -23.49 0.60 2.23
C LYS A 93 -22.57 1.53 3.02
N VAL A 94 -21.46 0.95 3.55
CA VAL A 94 -20.34 1.67 4.15
C VAL A 94 -19.09 1.39 3.30
N ASN A 95 -18.33 2.45 2.95
CA ASN A 95 -17.20 2.37 2.04
C ASN A 95 -15.95 2.92 2.71
N ILE A 96 -14.91 2.09 2.82
CA ILE A 96 -13.65 2.43 3.48
C ILE A 96 -12.51 2.32 2.46
N GLY A 97 -11.78 3.41 2.25
CA GLY A 97 -10.58 3.43 1.42
C GLY A 97 -9.32 3.25 2.27
N ILE A 98 -8.41 2.38 1.87
CA ILE A 98 -7.10 2.23 2.51
C ILE A 98 -6.03 2.54 1.48
N THR A 99 -5.11 3.44 1.82
CA THR A 99 -4.00 3.84 0.95
C THR A 99 -2.72 3.98 1.77
N ALA A 100 -1.56 3.71 1.16
CA ALA A 100 -0.26 3.99 1.79
C ALA A 100 -0.03 5.50 2.00
N GLY A 101 -0.78 6.32 1.29
CA GLY A 101 -0.63 7.77 1.35
C GLY A 101 0.41 8.30 0.38
N ILE A 102 1.05 9.40 0.75
CA ILE A 102 1.97 10.12 -0.12
C ILE A 102 3.13 10.70 0.70
N GLU A 103 4.31 10.75 0.10
CA GLU A 103 5.54 11.27 0.72
C GLU A 103 5.75 12.77 0.46
N THR A 104 5.04 13.34 -0.51
CA THR A 104 5.10 14.77 -0.87
C THR A 104 4.23 15.63 0.03
N THR A 105 4.27 16.94 -0.14
CA THR A 105 3.49 17.91 0.66
C THR A 105 2.12 18.23 0.10
N MET A 106 1.80 17.71 -1.08
CA MET A 106 0.49 17.82 -1.75
C MET A 106 0.15 16.54 -2.47
N CYS A 107 -1.14 16.19 -2.54
CA CYS A 107 -1.65 15.13 -3.42
C CYS A 107 -2.36 15.74 -4.65
N ALA A 108 -2.58 14.92 -5.68
CA ALA A 108 -3.29 15.36 -6.88
C ALA A 108 -4.81 15.51 -6.62
N ALA A 109 -5.46 16.45 -7.32
CA ALA A 109 -6.91 16.68 -7.20
C ALA A 109 -7.76 15.41 -7.39
N PRO A 110 -7.49 14.49 -8.36
CA PRO A 110 -8.21 13.24 -8.49
C PRO A 110 -8.15 12.33 -7.26
N TRP A 111 -7.11 12.46 -6.42
CA TRP A 111 -7.04 11.72 -5.16
C TRP A 111 -8.10 12.22 -4.18
N ILE A 112 -8.26 13.54 -4.06
CA ILE A 112 -9.28 14.15 -3.19
C ILE A 112 -10.68 13.76 -3.66
N GLU A 113 -10.93 13.84 -4.97
CA GLU A 113 -12.21 13.44 -5.56
C GLU A 113 -12.52 11.95 -5.31
N GLY A 114 -11.50 11.09 -5.38
CA GLY A 114 -11.63 9.67 -5.06
C GLY A 114 -11.92 9.42 -3.58
N MET A 115 -11.19 10.10 -2.67
CA MET A 115 -11.45 10.02 -1.23
C MET A 115 -12.88 10.41 -0.86
N ASN A 116 -13.42 11.46 -1.48
CA ASN A 116 -14.77 11.96 -1.20
C ASN A 116 -15.90 11.00 -1.63
N LYS A 117 -15.57 9.88 -2.31
CA LYS A 117 -16.52 8.78 -2.56
C LYS A 117 -16.65 7.81 -1.37
N MET A 118 -15.71 7.86 -0.42
CA MET A 118 -15.66 6.95 0.71
C MET A 118 -16.36 7.57 1.94
N ASP A 119 -16.69 6.72 2.91
CA ASP A 119 -17.22 7.17 4.21
C ASP A 119 -16.08 7.34 5.23
N LEU A 120 -14.95 6.67 5.00
CA LEU A 120 -13.72 6.76 5.79
C LEU A 120 -12.51 6.44 4.90
N VAL A 121 -11.42 7.16 5.08
CA VAL A 121 -10.13 6.85 4.47
C VAL A 121 -9.10 6.55 5.55
N LEU A 122 -8.36 5.48 5.37
CA LEU A 122 -7.27 5.08 6.26
C LEU A 122 -5.93 5.21 5.52
N THR A 123 -4.94 5.77 6.19
CA THR A 123 -3.58 5.92 5.66
C THR A 123 -2.53 5.47 6.69
N SER A 124 -1.28 5.30 6.26
CA SER A 124 -0.25 4.67 7.09
C SER A 124 0.46 5.62 8.06
N SER A 125 0.29 6.95 7.93
CA SER A 125 1.04 7.91 8.75
C SER A 125 0.28 9.23 8.98
N GLU A 126 0.64 9.93 10.06
CA GLU A 126 0.15 11.28 10.33
C GLU A 126 0.55 12.28 9.25
N HIS A 127 1.74 12.12 8.65
CA HIS A 127 2.18 12.93 7.53
C HIS A 127 1.18 12.81 6.36
N SER A 128 0.91 11.58 5.90
CA SER A 128 -0.05 11.35 4.82
C SER A 128 -1.45 11.82 5.16
N LYS A 129 -1.93 11.59 6.39
CA LYS A 129 -3.21 12.11 6.87
C LYS A 129 -3.28 13.63 6.73
N ASN A 130 -2.25 14.33 7.20
CA ASN A 130 -2.19 15.79 7.14
C ASN A 130 -2.18 16.28 5.68
N VAL A 131 -1.35 15.69 4.81
CA VAL A 131 -1.30 16.06 3.39
C VAL A 131 -2.66 15.88 2.72
N LEU A 132 -3.30 14.72 2.93
CA LEU A 132 -4.62 14.42 2.34
C LEU A 132 -5.71 15.38 2.84
N LYS A 133 -5.64 15.80 4.11
CA LYS A 133 -6.62 16.72 4.72
C LYS A 133 -6.41 18.18 4.36
N THR A 134 -5.17 18.61 4.15
CA THR A 134 -4.83 20.02 3.93
C THR A 134 -4.68 20.41 2.47
N THR A 135 -4.55 19.43 1.56
CA THR A 135 -4.49 19.72 0.12
C THR A 135 -5.85 20.21 -0.37
N ALA A 136 -5.85 21.35 -1.02
CA ALA A 136 -7.03 21.93 -1.65
C ALA A 136 -6.68 22.56 -3.00
N PHE A 137 -7.64 22.57 -3.92
CA PHE A 137 -7.52 23.15 -5.25
C PHE A 137 -8.71 24.02 -5.56
N ASP A 138 -8.48 25.12 -6.25
CA ASP A 138 -9.56 25.93 -6.78
C ASP A 138 -10.18 25.24 -8.00
N LYS A 139 -11.49 25.04 -7.96
CA LYS A 139 -12.26 24.57 -9.09
C LYS A 139 -12.60 25.79 -9.97
N ILE A 140 -11.97 25.82 -11.16
CA ILE A 140 -12.11 26.93 -12.12
C ILE A 140 -13.08 26.52 -13.22
N ASP A 141 -14.04 27.35 -13.52
CA ASP A 141 -14.88 27.21 -14.71
C ASP A 141 -14.04 27.43 -15.98
N ASN A 142 -14.13 26.52 -16.93
CA ASN A 142 -13.29 26.55 -18.13
C ASN A 142 -13.63 27.68 -19.10
N GLU A 143 -14.89 28.14 -19.11
CA GLU A 143 -15.37 29.20 -20.02
C GLU A 143 -15.17 30.57 -19.40
N THR A 144 -15.65 30.77 -18.18
CA THR A 144 -15.62 32.06 -17.50
C THR A 144 -14.28 32.35 -16.80
N LYS A 145 -13.41 31.33 -16.62
CA LYS A 145 -12.16 31.39 -15.85
C LYS A 145 -12.35 31.86 -14.39
N GLN A 146 -13.57 31.81 -13.90
CA GLN A 146 -13.87 32.17 -12.51
C GLN A 146 -13.81 30.94 -11.58
N LYS A 147 -13.46 31.20 -10.34
CA LYS A 147 -13.52 30.19 -9.29
C LYS A 147 -14.97 29.86 -8.97
N ILE A 148 -15.35 28.60 -9.15
CA ILE A 148 -16.72 28.09 -8.89
C ILE A 148 -16.79 27.20 -7.65
N GLY A 149 -15.67 26.97 -6.97
CA GLY A 149 -15.63 26.14 -5.76
C GLY A 149 -14.21 25.77 -5.35
N THR A 150 -14.12 24.85 -4.40
CA THR A 150 -12.86 24.27 -3.93
C THR A 150 -12.97 22.74 -3.94
N ILE A 151 -11.91 22.05 -4.38
CA ILE A 151 -11.75 20.61 -4.26
C ILE A 151 -10.94 20.37 -2.99
N GLU A 152 -11.54 19.83 -1.96
CA GLU A 152 -10.91 19.54 -0.66
C GLU A 152 -11.45 18.23 -0.08
N CYS A 153 -10.73 17.65 0.86
CA CYS A 153 -11.15 16.41 1.53
C CYS A 153 -12.29 16.67 2.52
N GLN A 154 -13.44 16.08 2.23
CA GLN A 154 -14.68 16.22 3.02
C GLN A 154 -14.94 15.03 3.94
N VAL A 155 -14.15 13.95 3.84
CA VAL A 155 -14.37 12.73 4.60
C VAL A 155 -13.38 12.60 5.76
N PRO A 156 -13.69 11.81 6.80
CA PRO A 156 -12.73 11.43 7.82
C PRO A 156 -11.52 10.74 7.22
N VAL A 157 -10.32 11.14 7.64
CA VAL A 157 -9.06 10.46 7.33
C VAL A 157 -8.39 10.10 8.64
N GLU A 158 -8.12 8.80 8.84
CA GLU A 158 -7.50 8.29 10.06
C GLU A 158 -6.24 7.51 9.76
N VAL A 159 -5.38 7.37 10.77
CA VAL A 159 -4.13 6.60 10.64
C VAL A 159 -4.37 5.16 11.09
N LEU A 160 -4.08 4.24 10.18
CA LEU A 160 -3.95 2.82 10.47
C LEU A 160 -2.51 2.42 10.17
N LEU A 161 -1.66 2.39 11.18
CA LEU A 161 -0.26 2.03 11.06
C LEU A 161 -0.09 0.64 10.40
N GLU A 162 0.99 0.51 9.65
CA GLU A 162 1.38 -0.79 9.09
C GLU A 162 2.07 -1.62 10.17
N GLY A 163 1.67 -2.87 10.29
CA GLY A 163 2.31 -3.84 11.16
C GLY A 163 3.48 -4.54 10.49
N VAL A 164 4.16 -5.38 11.25
CA VAL A 164 5.18 -6.30 10.77
C VAL A 164 4.90 -7.69 11.31
N ASP A 165 5.04 -8.69 10.45
CA ASP A 165 4.93 -10.08 10.86
C ASP A 165 6.23 -10.50 11.59
N LEU A 166 6.13 -10.65 12.90
CA LEU A 166 7.25 -11.03 13.76
C LEU A 166 7.64 -12.51 13.63
N THR A 167 6.84 -13.33 12.96
CA THR A 167 7.22 -14.71 12.64
C THR A 167 8.15 -14.80 11.44
N THR A 168 8.05 -13.82 10.54
CA THR A 168 8.90 -13.69 9.35
C THR A 168 10.09 -12.74 9.60
N TYR A 169 9.85 -11.61 10.28
CA TYR A 169 10.85 -10.57 10.53
C TYR A 169 11.25 -10.54 12.01
N PHE A 170 12.28 -11.28 12.35
CA PHE A 170 12.80 -11.36 13.73
C PHE A 170 14.32 -11.39 13.73
N LYS A 171 14.92 -11.07 14.88
CA LYS A 171 16.35 -11.19 15.06
C LYS A 171 16.70 -12.69 15.17
N THR A 172 17.27 -13.26 14.11
CA THR A 172 17.74 -14.64 14.13
C THR A 172 18.99 -14.81 15.00
N LYS A 173 19.11 -15.96 15.65
CA LYS A 173 20.34 -16.39 16.38
C LYS A 173 21.27 -17.18 15.47
N GLU A 174 20.72 -17.80 14.43
CA GLU A 174 21.45 -18.63 13.48
C GLU A 174 21.29 -18.03 12.07
N ILE A 175 22.42 -17.79 11.43
CA ILE A 175 22.45 -17.29 10.06
C ILE A 175 22.47 -18.49 9.14
N HIS A 176 21.61 -18.52 8.12
CA HIS A 176 21.64 -19.57 7.13
C HIS A 176 22.99 -19.58 6.42
N LYS A 177 23.59 -20.76 6.27
CA LYS A 177 24.96 -20.92 5.74
C LYS A 177 25.18 -20.18 4.41
N SER A 178 24.23 -20.22 3.49
CA SER A 178 24.38 -19.53 2.19
C SER A 178 24.45 -18.00 2.33
N VAL A 179 23.83 -17.43 3.37
CA VAL A 179 23.91 -16.00 3.66
C VAL A 179 25.23 -15.67 4.32
N ASP A 180 25.66 -16.50 5.28
CA ASP A 180 26.94 -16.37 5.95
C ASP A 180 28.12 -16.47 4.97
N ASP A 181 28.09 -17.45 4.07
CA ASP A 181 29.09 -17.64 3.01
C ASP A 181 29.21 -16.42 2.08
N GLN A 182 28.11 -15.69 1.84
CA GLN A 182 28.11 -14.47 1.04
C GLN A 182 28.59 -13.25 1.84
N LEU A 183 28.10 -13.08 3.06
CA LEU A 183 28.48 -11.95 3.92
C LEU A 183 29.94 -12.02 4.37
N SER A 184 30.50 -13.22 4.56
CA SER A 184 31.91 -13.42 4.90
C SER A 184 32.89 -12.95 3.82
N GLN A 185 32.42 -12.68 2.60
CA GLN A 185 33.22 -12.10 1.53
C GLN A 185 33.39 -10.58 1.68
N VAL A 186 32.56 -9.92 2.50
CA VAL A 186 32.70 -8.50 2.82
C VAL A 186 33.79 -8.36 3.86
N LYS A 187 34.90 -7.71 3.48
CA LYS A 187 36.11 -7.59 4.31
C LYS A 187 36.11 -6.36 5.22
N GLU A 188 35.22 -5.43 4.95
CA GLU A 188 35.07 -4.19 5.68
C GLU A 188 34.43 -4.45 7.05
N ASP A 189 34.97 -3.80 8.10
CA ASP A 189 34.44 -3.89 9.47
C ASP A 189 33.04 -3.27 9.62
N PHE A 190 32.68 -2.39 8.69
CA PHE A 190 31.38 -1.73 8.64
C PHE A 190 30.88 -1.64 7.20
N ALA A 191 29.62 -2.01 6.99
CA ALA A 191 28.95 -1.92 5.69
C ALA A 191 27.57 -1.28 5.79
N PHE A 192 27.25 -0.41 4.84
CA PHE A 192 25.90 0.09 4.66
C PHE A 192 25.08 -0.92 3.85
N LEU A 193 23.92 -1.32 4.38
CA LEU A 193 22.98 -2.19 3.65
C LEU A 193 21.86 -1.37 3.04
N PHE A 194 21.64 -1.52 1.75
CA PHE A 194 20.43 -1.06 1.07
C PHE A 194 19.69 -2.25 0.49
N VAL A 195 18.38 -2.32 0.79
CA VAL A 195 17.47 -3.30 0.19
C VAL A 195 16.33 -2.53 -0.46
N GLY A 196 16.20 -2.63 -1.78
CA GLY A 196 15.18 -1.89 -2.50
C GLY A 196 15.14 -2.23 -3.98
N HIS A 197 14.13 -1.68 -4.66
CA HIS A 197 13.95 -1.83 -6.09
C HIS A 197 14.46 -0.58 -6.81
N TRP A 198 15.45 -0.73 -7.67
CA TRP A 198 15.94 0.35 -8.54
C TRP A 198 14.99 0.49 -9.73
N LEU A 199 14.14 1.49 -9.68
CA LEU A 199 13.18 1.76 -10.73
C LEU A 199 13.85 2.49 -11.91
N LYS A 200 13.24 2.40 -13.10
CA LYS A 200 13.69 3.13 -14.29
C LYS A 200 13.56 4.64 -14.05
N GLY A 201 14.58 5.39 -14.44
CA GLY A 201 14.67 6.84 -14.35
C GLY A 201 16.10 7.29 -14.62
N ASP A 202 16.29 8.56 -14.97
CA ASP A 202 17.61 9.18 -15.04
C ASP A 202 18.20 9.41 -13.64
N LEU A 203 19.45 9.86 -13.59
CA LEU A 203 20.15 10.09 -12.32
C LEU A 203 19.39 11.10 -11.44
N GLY A 204 18.87 10.65 -10.30
CA GLY A 204 18.09 11.47 -9.38
C GLY A 204 16.59 11.54 -9.68
N GLU A 205 16.12 10.91 -10.76
CA GLU A 205 14.71 10.92 -11.16
C GLU A 205 13.97 9.63 -10.84
N ASP A 206 14.68 8.56 -10.48
CA ASP A 206 14.02 7.35 -10.01
C ASP A 206 13.32 7.59 -8.65
N ARG A 207 12.10 7.06 -8.50
CA ARG A 207 11.24 7.31 -7.32
C ARG A 207 11.91 7.00 -5.97
N LYS A 208 12.83 6.07 -5.94
CA LYS A 208 13.58 5.68 -4.73
C LYS A 208 14.87 6.46 -4.57
N ASN A 209 15.23 7.28 -5.55
CA ASN A 209 16.47 8.06 -5.62
C ASN A 209 17.73 7.23 -5.34
N ILE A 210 17.75 5.99 -5.86
CA ILE A 210 18.87 5.05 -5.63
C ILE A 210 20.12 5.55 -6.31
N SER A 211 19.99 6.08 -7.53
CA SER A 211 21.10 6.68 -8.27
C SER A 211 21.72 7.87 -7.53
N GLY A 212 20.90 8.73 -6.95
CA GLY A 212 21.34 9.85 -6.11
C GLY A 212 22.02 9.36 -4.82
N MET A 213 21.48 8.33 -4.18
CA MET A 213 22.10 7.71 -3.01
C MET A 213 23.50 7.13 -3.33
N ILE A 214 23.63 6.37 -4.42
CA ILE A 214 24.92 5.81 -4.87
C ILE A 214 25.92 6.94 -5.14
N LYS A 215 25.49 7.97 -5.87
CA LYS A 215 26.35 9.13 -6.16
C LYS A 215 26.85 9.79 -4.86
N THR A 216 25.94 10.09 -3.96
CA THR A 216 26.28 10.71 -2.65
C THR A 216 27.23 9.83 -1.84
N PHE A 217 26.99 8.51 -1.83
CA PHE A 217 27.90 7.57 -1.16
C PHE A 217 29.31 7.61 -1.74
N LEU A 218 29.42 7.53 -3.08
CA LEU A 218 30.73 7.57 -3.77
C LEU A 218 31.46 8.92 -3.59
N GLU A 219 30.73 10.03 -3.54
CA GLU A 219 31.30 11.36 -3.31
C GLU A 219 31.76 11.55 -1.87
N THR A 220 31.02 10.98 -0.90
CA THR A 220 31.33 11.08 0.52
C THR A 220 32.48 10.17 0.93
N PHE A 221 32.47 8.95 0.47
CA PHE A 221 33.47 7.91 0.80
C PHE A 221 34.40 7.68 -0.39
N LYS A 222 35.02 8.73 -0.88
CA LYS A 222 36.04 8.61 -1.93
C LYS A 222 37.14 7.68 -1.45
N ALA A 223 37.32 6.56 -2.17
CA ALA A 223 38.47 5.71 -1.94
C ALA A 223 39.72 6.57 -2.11
N LYS A 224 40.53 6.68 -1.07
CA LYS A 224 41.88 7.18 -1.25
C LYS A 224 42.58 6.16 -2.13
N ALA A 225 42.90 6.55 -3.38
CA ALA A 225 43.77 5.74 -4.21
C ALA A 225 45.08 5.55 -3.43
N THR A 226 45.31 4.34 -2.94
CA THR A 226 46.59 3.92 -2.38
C THR A 226 47.52 3.52 -3.50
#